data_0fb83dbc19378994ca9a54831454060b
#
_entry.id   0fb83dbc19378994ca9a54831454060b
#
_cell.length_a   1.000
_cell.length_b   1.000
_cell.length_c   1.000
_cell.angle_alpha   90.00
_cell.angle_beta   90.00
_cell.angle_gamma   90.00
#
_symmetry.space_group_name_H-M   'P 1'
#
loop_
_entity.id
_entity.type
_entity.pdbx_description
1 polymer ?
#
loop_
_entity_poly.entity_id
_entity_poly.type
_entity_poly.pdbx_seq_one_letter_code
_entity_poly.pdbx_strand_id
1 'polypeptide(L)'
;QASIPTNASLNRFRDIPFVVDTLERTGLENESLNVLMDLDKLGISGHSFGALTTQVLAGQKLGRSHRMYSLRDSRFKAGIAYSPSATYNRAEDPLKLYGDIALPMLYMTGTEDSSPVTGDDYTHRLQIFEKSSSNLDRPAPQTCLVLDNADHMVFAGSRGKLGHNTERRRHENIIKLGSLLYWNAVFDRYYNFGEHDALHNIPFELVLSENDLIKRR
;
A
#
# COMPACT_ATOMS: atom_id res chain seq x y z
N GLN A 1 -4.24 3.38 -28.50
CA GLN A 1 -4.01 2.77 -27.18
C GLN A 1 -4.92 1.55 -27.08
N ALA A 2 -4.34 0.35 -27.00
CA ALA A 2 -5.13 -0.86 -26.76
C ALA A 2 -5.79 -0.72 -25.37
N SER A 3 -7.11 -0.82 -25.32
CA SER A 3 -7.86 -0.80 -24.08
C SER A 3 -7.50 -2.03 -23.26
N ILE A 4 -7.07 -1.84 -22.03
CA ILE A 4 -6.85 -2.95 -21.09
C ILE A 4 -8.20 -3.66 -20.91
N PRO A 5 -8.30 -4.97 -21.15
CA PRO A 5 -9.56 -5.69 -20.96
C PRO A 5 -10.09 -5.50 -19.54
N THR A 6 -11.38 -5.32 -19.39
CA THR A 6 -12.05 -5.08 -18.10
C THR A 6 -11.72 -6.17 -17.06
N ASN A 7 -11.46 -7.40 -17.55
CA ASN A 7 -11.11 -8.54 -16.68
C ASN A 7 -9.63 -8.55 -16.24
N ALA A 8 -8.73 -7.79 -16.91
CA ALA A 8 -7.31 -7.81 -16.58
C ALA A 8 -7.03 -7.28 -15.16
N SER A 9 -7.76 -6.25 -14.74
CA SER A 9 -7.65 -5.71 -13.38
C SER A 9 -8.11 -6.71 -12.33
N LEU A 10 -9.25 -7.37 -12.59
CA LEU A 10 -9.81 -8.37 -11.67
C LEU A 10 -8.90 -9.60 -11.57
N ASN A 11 -8.31 -10.03 -12.69
CA ASN A 11 -7.37 -11.15 -12.68
C ASN A 11 -6.15 -10.83 -11.82
N ARG A 12 -5.57 -9.62 -11.93
CA ARG A 12 -4.45 -9.21 -11.06
C ARG A 12 -4.76 -9.26 -9.57
N PHE A 13 -5.98 -8.87 -9.18
CA PHE A 13 -6.38 -8.96 -7.77
C PHE A 13 -6.51 -10.41 -7.31
N ARG A 14 -6.84 -11.34 -8.20
CA ARG A 14 -6.97 -12.77 -7.91
C ARG A 14 -5.65 -13.54 -8.02
N ASP A 15 -4.71 -13.05 -8.82
CA ASP A 15 -3.40 -13.68 -9.00
C ASP A 15 -2.60 -13.73 -7.68
N ILE A 16 -2.75 -12.72 -6.83
CA ILE A 16 -2.01 -12.66 -5.56
C ILE A 16 -2.50 -13.72 -4.56
N PRO A 17 -3.82 -13.85 -4.25
CA PRO A 17 -4.31 -14.99 -3.47
C PRO A 17 -3.91 -16.35 -4.06
N PHE A 18 -3.98 -16.51 -5.38
CA PHE A 18 -3.56 -17.74 -6.05
C PHE A 18 -2.07 -18.07 -5.80
N VAL A 19 -1.20 -17.05 -5.82
CA VAL A 19 0.23 -17.23 -5.48
C VAL A 19 0.37 -17.71 -4.04
N VAL A 20 -0.34 -17.10 -3.09
CA VAL A 20 -0.30 -17.51 -1.68
C VAL A 20 -0.82 -18.93 -1.50
N ASP A 21 -1.96 -19.29 -2.13
CA ASP A 21 -2.50 -20.66 -2.11
C ASP A 21 -1.48 -21.68 -2.65
N THR A 22 -0.73 -21.25 -3.68
CA THR A 22 0.31 -22.12 -4.27
C THR A 22 1.48 -22.28 -3.32
N LEU A 23 1.94 -21.23 -2.65
CA LEU A 23 3.01 -21.28 -1.66
C LEU A 23 2.64 -22.15 -0.46
N GLU A 24 1.42 -22.01 0.06
CA GLU A 24 0.89 -22.83 1.14
C GLU A 24 0.93 -24.33 0.75
N ARG A 25 0.41 -24.67 -0.43
CA ARG A 25 0.40 -26.04 -0.93
C ARG A 25 1.82 -26.58 -1.14
N THR A 26 2.70 -25.81 -1.79
CA THR A 26 4.07 -26.23 -2.07
C THR A 26 4.88 -26.37 -0.77
N GLY A 27 4.63 -25.53 0.23
CA GLY A 27 5.22 -25.63 1.55
C GLY A 27 4.85 -26.94 2.25
N LEU A 28 3.59 -27.38 2.13
CA LEU A 28 3.15 -28.66 2.68
C LEU A 28 3.81 -29.88 1.98
N GLU A 29 4.13 -29.75 0.70
CA GLU A 29 4.77 -30.80 -0.10
C GLU A 29 6.31 -30.77 0.01
N ASN A 30 6.92 -29.68 0.46
CA ASN A 30 8.36 -29.47 0.52
C ASN A 30 8.79 -28.84 1.85
N GLU A 31 9.26 -29.69 2.77
CA GLU A 31 9.68 -29.26 4.11
C GLU A 31 10.80 -28.22 4.10
N SER A 32 11.75 -28.31 3.17
CA SER A 32 12.85 -27.35 3.05
C SER A 32 12.33 -25.96 2.67
N LEU A 33 11.30 -25.86 1.84
CA LEU A 33 10.68 -24.60 1.47
C LEU A 33 9.82 -24.04 2.62
N ASN A 34 9.11 -24.91 3.33
CA ASN A 34 8.29 -24.54 4.47
C ASN A 34 9.11 -23.91 5.61
N VAL A 35 10.32 -24.41 5.84
CA VAL A 35 11.24 -23.84 6.86
C VAL A 35 11.72 -22.43 6.48
N LEU A 36 11.77 -22.10 5.19
CA LEU A 36 12.22 -20.80 4.70
C LEU A 36 11.11 -19.73 4.63
N MET A 37 9.85 -20.13 4.71
CA MET A 37 8.70 -19.23 4.60
C MET A 37 7.91 -19.18 5.90
N ASP A 38 7.66 -17.98 6.40
CA ASP A 38 6.74 -17.72 7.50
C ASP A 38 5.42 -17.18 6.93
N LEU A 39 4.51 -18.08 6.56
CA LEU A 39 3.24 -17.72 5.93
C LEU A 39 2.25 -17.05 6.91
N ASP A 40 2.54 -17.05 8.21
CA ASP A 40 1.79 -16.27 9.20
C ASP A 40 2.21 -14.78 9.21
N LYS A 41 3.30 -14.44 8.50
CA LYS A 41 3.87 -13.10 8.42
C LYS A 41 3.87 -12.55 7.00
N LEU A 42 2.73 -12.60 6.34
CA LEU A 42 2.61 -12.08 4.98
C LEU A 42 2.36 -10.57 4.99
N GLY A 43 3.26 -9.84 4.33
CA GLY A 43 3.08 -8.44 3.95
C GLY A 43 2.77 -8.32 2.46
N ILE A 44 2.06 -7.26 2.09
CA ILE A 44 1.79 -6.95 0.68
C ILE A 44 2.23 -5.53 0.34
N SER A 45 2.90 -5.35 -0.79
CA SER A 45 3.27 -4.00 -1.25
C SER A 45 3.16 -3.87 -2.75
N GLY A 46 2.98 -2.64 -3.23
CA GLY A 46 2.95 -2.38 -4.65
C GLY A 46 2.97 -0.89 -4.98
N HIS A 47 3.38 -0.58 -6.22
CA HIS A 47 3.43 0.76 -6.77
C HIS A 47 2.32 0.97 -7.80
N SER A 48 1.68 2.13 -7.77
CA SER A 48 0.68 2.55 -8.77
C SER A 48 -0.47 1.52 -8.88
N PHE A 49 -0.61 0.79 -9.97
CA PHE A 49 -1.60 -0.28 -10.09
C PHE A 49 -1.35 -1.41 -9.08
N GLY A 50 -0.07 -1.67 -8.71
CA GLY A 50 0.27 -2.58 -7.61
C GLY A 50 -0.19 -2.05 -6.25
N ALA A 51 -0.16 -0.74 -6.03
CA ALA A 51 -0.73 -0.12 -4.83
C ALA A 51 -2.25 -0.32 -4.78
N LEU A 52 -2.95 -0.18 -5.91
CA LEU A 52 -4.38 -0.52 -5.98
C LEU A 52 -4.64 -1.99 -5.61
N THR A 53 -3.80 -2.91 -6.11
CA THR A 53 -3.90 -4.34 -5.75
C THR A 53 -3.72 -4.52 -4.23
N THR A 54 -2.70 -3.88 -3.65
CA THR A 54 -2.47 -3.88 -2.19
C THR A 54 -3.69 -3.36 -1.42
N GLN A 55 -4.26 -2.23 -1.84
CA GLN A 55 -5.43 -1.62 -1.21
C GLN A 55 -6.66 -2.53 -1.29
N VAL A 56 -6.91 -3.16 -2.45
CA VAL A 56 -8.04 -4.09 -2.66
C VAL A 56 -7.91 -5.30 -1.76
N LEU A 57 -6.74 -5.91 -1.66
CA LEU A 57 -6.52 -7.06 -0.80
C LEU A 57 -6.47 -6.69 0.69
N ALA A 58 -6.22 -5.41 1.01
CA ALA A 58 -6.34 -4.88 2.36
C ALA A 58 -7.80 -4.59 2.78
N GLY A 59 -8.74 -4.51 1.83
CA GLY A 59 -10.17 -4.29 2.13
C GLY A 59 -10.84 -3.17 1.35
N GLN A 60 -10.12 -2.45 0.46
CA GLN A 60 -10.76 -1.49 -0.44
C GLN A 60 -11.85 -2.20 -1.25
N LYS A 61 -13.06 -1.63 -1.25
CA LYS A 61 -14.16 -2.18 -2.02
C LYS A 61 -14.05 -1.83 -3.51
N LEU A 62 -14.55 -2.74 -4.31
CA LEU A 62 -14.71 -2.62 -5.76
C LEU A 62 -16.19 -2.56 -6.12
N GLY A 63 -16.48 -2.02 -7.32
CA GLY A 63 -17.85 -1.94 -7.82
C GLY A 63 -18.43 -0.54 -7.74
N ARG A 64 -19.75 -0.44 -7.89
CA ARG A 64 -20.48 0.83 -7.90
C ARG A 64 -21.68 0.75 -6.98
N SER A 65 -21.94 1.84 -6.25
CA SER A 65 -23.15 2.09 -5.43
C SER A 65 -23.65 0.86 -4.67
N HIS A 66 -24.66 0.19 -5.18
CA HIS A 66 -25.34 -0.94 -4.53
C HIS A 66 -24.73 -2.32 -4.85
N ARG A 67 -23.68 -2.37 -5.68
CA ARG A 67 -22.98 -3.61 -6.07
C ARG A 67 -21.50 -3.56 -5.71
N MET A 68 -21.19 -3.10 -4.51
CA MET A 68 -19.84 -3.11 -3.99
C MET A 68 -19.52 -4.48 -3.38
N TYR A 69 -18.28 -4.93 -3.59
CA TYR A 69 -17.77 -6.19 -3.04
C TYR A 69 -16.33 -6.03 -2.61
N SER A 70 -15.88 -6.93 -1.73
CA SER A 70 -14.50 -6.99 -1.24
C SER A 70 -13.79 -8.22 -1.79
N LEU A 71 -12.49 -8.07 -2.06
CA LEU A 71 -11.56 -9.16 -2.36
C LEU A 71 -10.46 -9.21 -1.29
N ARG A 72 -10.76 -8.74 -0.08
CA ARG A 72 -9.81 -8.79 1.04
C ARG A 72 -9.31 -10.20 1.26
N ASP A 73 -7.97 -10.33 1.43
CA ASP A 73 -7.33 -11.57 1.86
C ASP A 73 -6.77 -11.39 3.28
N SER A 74 -7.37 -12.09 4.24
CA SER A 74 -7.03 -11.96 5.68
C SER A 74 -5.69 -12.57 6.07
N ARG A 75 -5.01 -13.27 5.15
CA ARG A 75 -3.66 -13.80 5.39
C ARG A 75 -2.61 -12.70 5.48
N PHE A 76 -2.81 -11.59 4.76
CA PHE A 76 -1.94 -10.43 4.89
C PHE A 76 -2.11 -9.75 6.24
N LYS A 77 -1.00 -9.33 6.86
CA LYS A 77 -0.96 -8.69 8.18
C LYS A 77 -0.77 -7.18 8.09
N ALA A 78 -0.14 -6.70 7.03
CA ALA A 78 0.05 -5.27 6.77
C ALA A 78 0.34 -5.00 5.29
N GLY A 79 0.26 -3.73 4.87
CA GLY A 79 0.53 -3.34 3.49
C GLY A 79 1.30 -2.03 3.34
N ILE A 80 2.06 -1.93 2.23
CA ILE A 80 2.65 -0.65 1.78
C ILE A 80 2.13 -0.32 0.39
N ALA A 81 1.53 0.85 0.24
CA ALA A 81 1.05 1.38 -1.03
C ALA A 81 1.93 2.55 -1.48
N TYR A 82 2.77 2.33 -2.49
CA TYR A 82 3.59 3.36 -3.10
C TYR A 82 2.80 4.03 -4.23
N SER A 83 2.68 5.35 -4.22
CA SER A 83 1.79 6.10 -5.10
C SER A 83 0.38 5.52 -5.08
N PRO A 84 -0.32 5.53 -3.93
CA PRO A 84 -1.62 4.89 -3.77
C PRO A 84 -2.59 5.36 -4.86
N SER A 85 -3.34 4.43 -5.45
CA SER A 85 -4.23 4.73 -6.55
C SER A 85 -5.64 4.96 -6.06
N ALA A 86 -6.12 6.20 -6.17
CA ALA A 86 -7.54 6.49 -6.02
C ALA A 86 -8.33 5.80 -7.14
N THR A 87 -9.55 5.41 -6.86
CA THR A 87 -10.39 4.79 -7.89
C THR A 87 -10.80 5.82 -8.95
N TYR A 88 -10.92 5.35 -10.19
CA TYR A 88 -11.43 6.19 -11.29
C TYR A 88 -12.90 6.58 -11.12
N ASN A 89 -13.61 5.96 -10.19
CA ASN A 89 -15.03 6.22 -10.00
C ASN A 89 -15.23 7.34 -8.98
N ARG A 90 -15.09 8.57 -9.44
CA ARG A 90 -15.26 9.80 -8.64
C ARG A 90 -16.69 10.03 -8.13
N ALA A 91 -17.65 9.25 -8.63
CA ALA A 91 -19.06 9.35 -8.21
C ALA A 91 -19.33 8.58 -6.91
N GLU A 92 -18.42 7.71 -6.47
CA GLU A 92 -18.61 6.93 -5.25
C GLU A 92 -18.02 7.66 -4.04
N ASP A 93 -18.72 7.53 -2.93
CA ASP A 93 -18.26 8.04 -1.64
C ASP A 93 -16.93 7.35 -1.23
N PRO A 94 -15.84 8.11 -1.02
CA PRO A 94 -14.55 7.56 -0.60
C PRO A 94 -14.64 6.71 0.69
N LEU A 95 -15.55 7.04 1.60
CA LEU A 95 -15.75 6.26 2.82
C LEU A 95 -16.27 4.86 2.52
N LYS A 96 -17.16 4.72 1.54
CA LYS A 96 -17.65 3.41 1.10
C LYS A 96 -16.58 2.58 0.40
N LEU A 97 -15.64 3.24 -0.28
CA LEU A 97 -14.55 2.57 -0.99
C LEU A 97 -13.45 2.11 -0.04
N TYR A 98 -13.01 2.99 0.85
CA TYR A 98 -11.78 2.81 1.62
C TYR A 98 -12.00 2.51 3.10
N GLY A 99 -13.20 2.81 3.63
CA GLY A 99 -13.48 2.73 5.06
C GLY A 99 -13.31 1.34 5.67
N ASP A 100 -13.36 0.29 4.86
CA ASP A 100 -13.23 -1.11 5.29
C ASP A 100 -11.80 -1.68 5.07
N ILE A 101 -10.82 -0.84 4.74
CA ILE A 101 -9.41 -1.26 4.74
C ILE A 101 -9.03 -1.64 6.17
N ALA A 102 -8.76 -2.92 6.40
CA ALA A 102 -8.61 -3.49 7.74
C ALA A 102 -7.18 -3.86 8.12
N LEU A 103 -6.22 -3.63 7.22
CA LEU A 103 -4.81 -3.84 7.52
C LEU A 103 -4.18 -2.54 8.01
N PRO A 104 -3.18 -2.62 8.91
CA PRO A 104 -2.21 -1.55 9.05
C PRO A 104 -1.60 -1.22 7.70
N MET A 105 -1.55 0.07 7.33
CA MET A 105 -1.04 0.50 6.03
C MET A 105 -0.03 1.63 6.18
N LEU A 106 1.03 1.53 5.36
CA LEU A 106 1.90 2.64 5.05
C LEU A 106 1.63 3.10 3.62
N TYR A 107 1.23 4.34 3.46
CA TYR A 107 1.09 5.00 2.16
C TYR A 107 2.30 5.90 1.93
N MET A 108 2.86 5.88 0.73
CA MET A 108 3.91 6.81 0.33
C MET A 108 3.53 7.49 -0.98
N THR A 109 3.58 8.82 -1.00
CA THR A 109 3.35 9.64 -2.20
C THR A 109 4.32 10.83 -2.18
N GLY A 110 4.28 11.67 -3.20
CA GLY A 110 5.10 12.86 -3.27
C GLY A 110 4.34 14.06 -3.80
N THR A 111 4.84 15.27 -3.56
CA THR A 111 4.16 16.50 -3.97
C THR A 111 4.05 16.63 -5.50
N GLU A 112 4.93 15.94 -6.27
CA GLU A 112 4.91 15.88 -7.73
C GLU A 112 4.33 14.55 -8.26
N ASP A 113 3.73 13.72 -7.38
CA ASP A 113 3.16 12.42 -7.74
C ASP A 113 1.75 12.58 -8.35
N SER A 114 1.68 13.26 -9.50
CA SER A 114 0.45 13.32 -10.27
C SER A 114 0.11 11.97 -10.90
N SER A 115 -1.18 11.74 -11.11
CA SER A 115 -1.65 10.51 -11.75
C SER A 115 -1.32 10.50 -13.25
N PRO A 116 -0.55 9.54 -13.76
CA PRO A 116 -0.25 9.46 -15.20
C PRO A 116 -1.47 9.11 -16.06
N VAL A 117 -2.59 8.73 -15.44
CA VAL A 117 -3.81 8.30 -16.12
C VAL A 117 -4.88 9.37 -16.09
N THR A 118 -5.10 10.01 -14.94
CA THR A 118 -6.16 11.01 -14.74
C THR A 118 -5.66 12.45 -14.69
N GLY A 119 -4.35 12.64 -14.50
CA GLY A 119 -3.75 13.97 -14.31
C GLY A 119 -4.02 14.58 -12.93
N ASP A 120 -4.68 13.86 -12.03
CA ASP A 120 -4.93 14.35 -10.66
C ASP A 120 -3.61 14.50 -9.91
N ASP A 121 -3.53 15.53 -9.08
CA ASP A 121 -2.38 15.75 -8.21
C ASP A 121 -2.36 14.76 -7.03
N TYR A 122 -1.28 14.81 -6.23
CA TYR A 122 -1.08 13.90 -5.11
C TYR A 122 -2.13 14.03 -4.00
N THR A 123 -2.81 15.18 -3.87
CA THR A 123 -3.82 15.37 -2.82
C THR A 123 -5.00 14.42 -3.00
N HIS A 124 -5.28 14.04 -4.25
CA HIS A 124 -6.29 13.04 -4.54
C HIS A 124 -5.93 11.65 -3.98
N ARG A 125 -4.63 11.33 -3.89
CA ARG A 125 -4.15 10.08 -3.28
C ARG A 125 -4.32 10.06 -1.77
N LEU A 126 -4.30 11.23 -1.12
CA LEU A 126 -4.48 11.36 0.33
C LEU A 126 -5.88 10.93 0.80
N GLN A 127 -6.89 11.01 -0.07
CA GLN A 127 -8.26 10.57 0.27
C GLN A 127 -8.31 9.11 0.71
N ILE A 128 -7.43 8.26 0.17
CA ILE A 128 -7.36 6.84 0.55
C ILE A 128 -6.94 6.73 2.01
N PHE A 129 -5.82 7.37 2.37
CA PHE A 129 -5.34 7.43 3.75
C PHE A 129 -6.39 8.02 4.69
N GLU A 130 -7.00 9.15 4.32
CA GLU A 130 -7.97 9.87 5.15
C GLU A 130 -9.25 9.07 5.44
N LYS A 131 -9.62 8.14 4.57
CA LYS A 131 -10.84 7.34 4.71
C LYS A 131 -10.58 5.87 5.08
N SER A 132 -9.35 5.41 4.97
CA SER A 132 -8.99 4.03 5.34
C SER A 132 -9.39 3.72 6.77
N SER A 133 -9.90 2.50 7.00
CA SER A 133 -10.24 1.96 8.32
C SER A 133 -11.34 2.71 9.10
N SER A 134 -11.98 3.71 8.49
CA SER A 134 -12.94 4.58 9.19
C SER A 134 -14.29 3.91 9.52
N ASN A 135 -14.60 2.78 8.88
CA ASN A 135 -15.84 2.03 9.15
C ASN A 135 -15.65 0.95 10.22
N LEU A 136 -14.45 0.78 10.74
CA LEU A 136 -14.13 -0.29 11.69
C LEU A 136 -14.27 0.21 13.13
N ASP A 137 -14.83 -0.62 14.00
CA ASP A 137 -14.94 -0.35 15.46
C ASP A 137 -13.56 -0.17 16.11
N ARG A 138 -12.56 -0.89 15.57
CA ARG A 138 -11.15 -0.75 15.93
C ARG A 138 -10.36 -0.45 14.66
N PRO A 139 -10.10 0.82 14.36
CA PRO A 139 -9.35 1.20 13.17
C PRO A 139 -7.94 0.63 13.20
N ALA A 140 -7.50 0.08 12.07
CA ALA A 140 -6.11 -0.33 11.93
C ALA A 140 -5.21 0.91 11.76
N PRO A 141 -3.98 0.91 12.30
CA PRO A 141 -3.05 2.02 12.16
C PRO A 141 -2.77 2.37 10.70
N GLN A 142 -2.89 3.64 10.37
CA GLN A 142 -2.64 4.17 9.02
C GLN A 142 -1.58 5.26 9.10
N THR A 143 -0.54 5.15 8.28
CA THR A 143 0.51 6.18 8.16
C THR A 143 0.67 6.60 6.71
N CYS A 144 0.85 7.88 6.45
CA CYS A 144 1.12 8.41 5.12
C CYS A 144 2.36 9.30 5.17
N LEU A 145 3.34 9.01 4.31
CA LEU A 145 4.50 9.83 4.06
C LEU A 145 4.30 10.57 2.74
N VAL A 146 4.46 11.88 2.74
CA VAL A 146 4.43 12.72 1.54
C VAL A 146 5.81 13.32 1.36
N LEU A 147 6.52 12.90 0.33
CA LEU A 147 7.88 13.32 0.04
C LEU A 147 7.88 14.56 -0.83
N ASP A 148 8.57 15.59 -0.39
CA ASP A 148 8.68 16.83 -1.16
C ASP A 148 9.41 16.59 -2.49
N ASN A 149 8.90 17.16 -3.59
CA ASN A 149 9.40 17.03 -4.96
C ASN A 149 9.50 15.57 -5.50
N ALA A 150 8.92 14.58 -4.83
CA ALA A 150 8.92 13.21 -5.32
C ALA A 150 7.82 13.01 -6.38
N ASP A 151 8.22 12.46 -7.52
CA ASP A 151 7.32 12.14 -8.64
C ASP A 151 6.80 10.70 -8.59
N HIS A 152 5.86 10.37 -9.49
CA HIS A 152 5.26 9.05 -9.59
C HIS A 152 6.28 7.92 -9.77
N MET A 153 7.35 8.18 -10.54
CA MET A 153 8.27 7.12 -10.98
C MET A 153 9.37 6.82 -9.96
N VAL A 154 9.66 7.72 -9.02
CA VAL A 154 10.65 7.44 -7.97
C VAL A 154 10.23 6.27 -7.10
N PHE A 155 8.93 6.05 -6.93
CA PHE A 155 8.38 4.92 -6.18
C PHE A 155 8.43 3.59 -6.95
N ALA A 156 8.75 3.61 -8.25
CA ALA A 156 8.93 2.40 -9.07
C ALA A 156 10.33 1.79 -9.01
N GLY A 157 11.24 2.36 -8.22
CA GLY A 157 12.60 1.88 -8.07
C GLY A 157 13.41 1.97 -9.38
N SER A 158 13.72 3.16 -9.84
CA SER A 158 14.66 3.40 -10.95
C SER A 158 14.21 3.01 -12.37
N ARG A 159 12.98 2.59 -12.57
CA ARG A 159 12.48 2.29 -13.92
C ARG A 159 12.13 3.56 -14.66
N GLY A 160 13.07 4.01 -15.47
CA GLY A 160 12.83 5.02 -16.47
C GLY A 160 13.55 6.34 -16.21
N LYS A 161 13.88 6.99 -17.32
CA LYS A 161 14.47 8.34 -17.40
C LYS A 161 13.37 9.41 -17.33
N LEU A 162 12.33 9.18 -16.55
CA LEU A 162 11.25 10.14 -16.43
C LEU A 162 11.64 11.21 -15.41
N GLY A 163 12.02 12.35 -15.94
CA GLY A 163 12.30 13.57 -15.20
C GLY A 163 13.73 13.71 -14.67
N HIS A 164 14.18 14.94 -14.58
CA HIS A 164 15.42 15.34 -13.89
C HIS A 164 15.13 15.55 -12.40
N ASN A 165 14.76 14.47 -11.69
CA ASN A 165 14.61 14.57 -10.24
C ASN A 165 16.01 14.59 -9.59
N THR A 166 16.48 15.79 -9.25
CA THR A 166 17.79 16.00 -8.61
C THR A 166 17.86 15.38 -7.23
N GLU A 167 16.71 15.14 -6.58
CA GLU A 167 16.60 14.57 -5.24
C GLU A 167 16.34 13.07 -5.23
N ARG A 168 16.37 12.43 -6.40
CA ARG A 168 16.02 11.03 -6.55
C ARG A 168 16.73 10.11 -5.55
N ARG A 169 18.02 10.30 -5.31
CA ARG A 169 18.78 9.48 -4.36
C ARG A 169 18.24 9.64 -2.93
N ARG A 170 17.86 10.86 -2.55
CA ARG A 170 17.21 11.14 -1.26
C ARG A 170 15.89 10.38 -1.15
N HIS A 171 15.02 10.52 -2.15
CA HIS A 171 13.72 9.84 -2.18
C HIS A 171 13.86 8.32 -2.12
N GLU A 172 14.74 7.73 -2.92
CA GLU A 172 15.00 6.29 -2.91
C GLU A 172 15.47 5.80 -1.53
N ASN A 173 16.31 6.57 -0.84
CA ASN A 173 16.76 6.25 0.51
C ASN A 173 15.60 6.32 1.52
N ILE A 174 14.78 7.36 1.47
CA ILE A 174 13.61 7.49 2.35
C ILE A 174 12.63 6.34 2.10
N ILE A 175 12.33 6.00 0.85
CA ILE A 175 11.45 4.90 0.49
C ILE A 175 11.98 3.57 1.03
N LYS A 176 13.27 3.29 0.86
CA LYS A 176 13.90 2.05 1.35
C LYS A 176 13.89 1.97 2.87
N LEU A 177 14.39 3.02 3.53
CA LEU A 177 14.50 3.04 4.99
C LEU A 177 13.13 3.11 5.67
N GLY A 178 12.21 3.92 5.15
CA GLY A 178 10.84 3.98 5.66
C GLY A 178 10.10 2.64 5.52
N SER A 179 10.28 1.96 4.39
CA SER A 179 9.73 0.61 4.20
C SER A 179 10.33 -0.40 5.16
N LEU A 180 11.65 -0.34 5.38
CA LEU A 180 12.35 -1.22 6.33
C LEU A 180 11.89 -0.97 7.75
N LEU A 181 11.80 0.28 8.19
CA LEU A 181 11.27 0.65 9.50
C LEU A 181 9.86 0.10 9.70
N TYR A 182 9.01 0.25 8.70
CA TYR A 182 7.63 -0.23 8.76
C TYR A 182 7.57 -1.76 8.84
N TRP A 183 8.27 -2.49 7.97
CA TRP A 183 8.27 -3.96 7.99
C TRP A 183 8.88 -4.52 9.26
N ASN A 184 9.95 -3.93 9.79
CA ASN A 184 10.50 -4.31 11.08
C ASN A 184 9.47 -4.10 12.17
N ALA A 185 8.80 -2.93 12.17
CA ALA A 185 7.76 -2.64 13.13
C ALA A 185 6.60 -3.65 13.06
N VAL A 186 6.21 -4.12 11.88
CA VAL A 186 5.12 -5.09 11.71
C VAL A 186 5.54 -6.52 12.07
N PHE A 187 6.76 -6.95 11.72
CA PHE A 187 7.14 -8.36 11.76
C PHE A 187 8.24 -8.73 12.74
N ASP A 188 8.86 -7.74 13.41
CA ASP A 188 9.91 -8.00 14.37
C ASP A 188 9.33 -8.65 15.63
N ARG A 189 9.95 -9.76 16.05
CA ARG A 189 9.58 -10.48 17.28
C ARG A 189 9.97 -9.74 18.57
N TYR A 190 10.90 -8.80 18.49
CA TYR A 190 11.41 -8.04 19.62
C TYR A 190 10.49 -6.89 20.03
N TYR A 191 9.66 -6.41 19.14
CA TYR A 191 8.61 -5.48 19.47
C TYR A 191 7.35 -6.29 19.77
N ASN A 192 6.86 -6.25 21.00
CA ASN A 192 5.58 -6.86 21.41
C ASN A 192 4.42 -6.12 20.72
N PHE A 193 4.17 -6.41 19.44
CA PHE A 193 3.13 -5.79 18.61
C PHE A 193 1.69 -6.19 18.95
N GLY A 194 1.42 -6.62 20.17
CA GLY A 194 0.07 -6.63 20.70
C GLY A 194 -0.51 -5.25 20.98
N GLU A 195 0.32 -4.22 20.94
CA GLU A 195 -0.10 -2.85 21.24
C GLU A 195 -0.20 -2.03 19.95
N HIS A 196 -1.40 -1.56 19.65
CA HIS A 196 -1.74 -0.62 18.57
C HIS A 196 -0.78 0.57 18.49
N ASP A 197 -0.19 0.95 19.62
CA ASP A 197 0.68 2.12 19.79
C ASP A 197 2.03 1.99 19.08
N ALA A 198 2.56 0.78 18.90
CA ALA A 198 3.89 0.59 18.29
C ALA A 198 3.95 1.05 16.84
N LEU A 199 2.91 0.79 16.05
CA LEU A 199 2.86 1.21 14.65
C LEU A 199 2.63 2.73 14.50
N HIS A 200 1.99 3.37 15.47
CA HIS A 200 1.87 4.83 15.50
C HIS A 200 3.19 5.52 15.87
N ASN A 201 4.10 4.83 16.54
CA ASN A 201 5.35 5.38 17.05
C ASN A 201 6.58 5.01 16.21
N ILE A 202 6.41 4.51 14.97
CA ILE A 202 7.54 4.27 14.07
C ILE A 202 8.28 5.60 13.84
N PRO A 203 9.61 5.66 14.07
CA PRO A 203 10.36 6.91 14.03
C PRO A 203 10.71 7.33 12.59
N PHE A 204 9.71 7.54 11.74
CA PHE A 204 9.91 7.98 10.36
C PHE A 204 10.63 9.33 10.26
N GLU A 205 10.54 10.15 11.30
CA GLU A 205 11.23 11.44 11.40
C GLU A 205 12.75 11.32 11.26
N LEU A 206 13.31 10.13 11.55
CA LEU A 206 14.75 9.86 11.38
C LEU A 206 15.18 9.78 9.91
N VAL A 207 14.25 9.57 9.00
CA VAL A 207 14.54 9.38 7.56
C VAL A 207 13.95 10.49 6.70
N LEU A 208 13.02 11.28 7.24
CA LEU A 208 12.37 12.40 6.55
C LEU A 208 13.23 13.67 6.64
N SER A 209 13.08 14.56 5.67
CA SER A 209 13.60 15.94 5.71
C SER A 209 12.52 16.91 6.17
N GLU A 210 12.90 18.15 6.45
CA GLU A 210 12.02 19.19 6.99
C GLU A 210 10.79 19.51 6.12
N ASN A 211 10.90 19.31 4.80
CA ASN A 211 9.80 19.58 3.85
C ASN A 211 8.92 18.34 3.59
N ASP A 212 9.33 17.16 4.05
CA ASP A 212 8.52 15.96 3.94
C ASP A 212 7.43 15.97 5.02
N LEU A 213 6.29 15.36 4.73
CA LEU A 213 5.18 15.32 5.67
C LEU A 213 4.90 13.89 6.13
N ILE A 214 4.56 13.75 7.40
CA ILE A 214 4.03 12.52 7.97
C ILE A 214 2.64 12.77 8.52
N LYS A 215 1.72 11.86 8.21
CA LYS A 215 0.35 11.84 8.73
C LYS A 215 0.09 10.47 9.36
N ARG A 216 -0.53 10.44 10.53
CA ARG A 216 -0.89 9.23 11.26
C ARG A 216 -2.36 9.26 11.70
N ARG A 217 -2.99 8.12 11.74
CA ARG A 217 -4.34 7.96 12.25
C ARG A 217 -4.61 6.52 12.70
#